data_c8739afb75d967311475765128dc70f0
#
_entry.id   c8739afb75d967311475765128dc70f0
#
_cell.length_a   1.000
_cell.length_b   1.000
_cell.length_c   1.000
_cell.angle_alpha   90.00
_cell.angle_beta   90.00
_cell.angle_gamma   90.00
#
_symmetry.space_group_name_H-M   'P 1'
#
loop_
_entity.id
_entity.type
_entity.pdbx_description
1 polymer ?
#
loop_
_entity_poly.entity_id
_entity_poly.type
_entity_poly.pdbx_seq_one_letter_code
_entity_poly.pdbx_strand_id
1 'polypeptide(L)'
;MFSFPNPVNEKAARVVAGVVMVVALITLLTSAYWLLVPLTYGFWARVLTGPRLSPLGWFATRVAAPRLGAPNYVPGPPKRFAQGMGAAFTTAASIAALAGATTATDVLLGMLVIAAGLESIFAICLGCHVFALLMRAGLVPESICLECSDLYRRQVDTAAGRVDALDLDGDLVAQTDRFAAVRAEEHRLELVEVPPVVPEAADRQ
;
A
#
# COMPACT_ATOMS: atom_id res chain seq x y z
N MET A 1 12.11 8.27 -10.16
CA MET A 1 12.47 7.48 -8.98
C MET A 1 11.36 6.46 -8.71
N PHE A 2 11.72 5.20 -8.52
CA PHE A 2 10.79 4.10 -8.32
C PHE A 2 10.43 4.02 -6.82
N SER A 3 9.31 4.61 -6.42
CA SER A 3 8.79 4.48 -5.06
C SER A 3 7.54 3.61 -5.06
N PHE A 4 7.46 2.71 -4.07
CA PHE A 4 6.24 1.94 -3.83
C PHE A 4 5.17 2.89 -3.26
N PRO A 5 3.92 2.82 -3.73
CA PRO A 5 2.87 3.70 -3.24
C PRO A 5 2.60 3.48 -1.74
N ASN A 6 2.41 4.56 -1.02
CA ASN A 6 1.98 4.57 0.36
C ASN A 6 1.02 5.77 0.53
N PRO A 7 -0.26 5.54 0.81
CA PRO A 7 -0.95 4.27 1.04
C PRO A 7 -1.27 3.46 -0.22
N VAL A 8 -1.72 2.20 -0.03
CA VAL A 8 -2.12 1.28 -1.09
C VAL A 8 -3.62 1.01 -1.02
N ASN A 9 -4.32 1.02 -2.15
CA ASN A 9 -5.72 0.63 -2.20
C ASN A 9 -5.86 -0.90 -2.03
N GLU A 10 -6.49 -1.33 -0.93
CA GLU A 10 -6.70 -2.73 -0.60
C GLU A 10 -7.51 -3.48 -1.66
N LYS A 11 -8.55 -2.83 -2.25
CA LYS A 11 -9.37 -3.44 -3.29
C LYS A 11 -8.54 -3.81 -4.53
N ALA A 12 -7.59 -2.93 -4.91
CA ALA A 12 -6.66 -3.24 -5.98
C ALA A 12 -5.74 -4.43 -5.62
N ALA A 13 -5.24 -4.48 -4.38
CA ALA A 13 -4.42 -5.58 -3.90
C ALA A 13 -5.17 -6.92 -3.93
N ARG A 14 -6.44 -6.94 -3.51
CA ARG A 14 -7.31 -8.13 -3.55
C ARG A 14 -7.57 -8.62 -4.98
N VAL A 15 -7.79 -7.72 -5.94
CA VAL A 15 -7.93 -8.08 -7.36
C VAL A 15 -6.64 -8.72 -7.87
N VAL A 16 -5.49 -8.14 -7.57
CA VAL A 16 -4.18 -8.71 -7.94
C VAL A 16 -4.02 -10.11 -7.33
N ALA A 17 -4.32 -10.26 -6.04
CA ALA A 17 -4.24 -11.55 -5.36
C ALA A 17 -5.17 -12.58 -5.99
N GLY A 18 -6.39 -12.22 -6.37
CA GLY A 18 -7.33 -13.10 -7.06
C GLY A 18 -6.79 -13.60 -8.40
N VAL A 19 -6.23 -12.71 -9.22
CA VAL A 19 -5.62 -13.13 -10.50
C VAL A 19 -4.39 -14.02 -10.27
N VAL A 20 -3.54 -13.67 -9.30
CA VAL A 20 -2.38 -14.50 -8.93
C VAL A 20 -2.83 -15.89 -8.48
N MET A 21 -3.88 -15.99 -7.63
CA MET A 21 -4.45 -17.25 -7.18
C MET A 21 -4.91 -18.11 -8.38
N VAL A 22 -5.67 -17.53 -9.31
CA VAL A 22 -6.19 -18.23 -10.49
C VAL A 22 -5.04 -18.73 -11.38
N VAL A 23 -4.05 -17.87 -11.68
CA VAL A 23 -2.93 -18.26 -12.53
C VAL A 23 -2.05 -19.31 -11.85
N ALA A 24 -1.78 -19.18 -10.55
CA ALA A 24 -1.03 -20.19 -9.79
C ALA A 24 -1.77 -21.52 -9.71
N LEU A 25 -3.09 -21.49 -9.53
CA LEU A 25 -3.94 -22.70 -9.53
C LEU A 25 -3.94 -23.40 -10.91
N ILE A 26 -4.09 -22.64 -12.00
CA ILE A 26 -3.97 -23.18 -13.35
C ILE A 26 -2.60 -23.81 -13.56
N THR A 27 -1.52 -23.12 -13.15
CA THR A 27 -0.16 -23.66 -13.24
C THR A 27 -0.02 -25.00 -12.50
N LEU A 28 -0.56 -25.06 -11.29
CA LEU A 28 -0.52 -26.27 -10.45
C LEU A 28 -1.31 -27.44 -11.09
N LEU A 29 -2.53 -27.18 -11.57
CA LEU A 29 -3.42 -28.21 -12.12
C LEU A 29 -2.98 -28.72 -13.50
N THR A 30 -2.33 -27.86 -14.30
CA THR A 30 -1.92 -28.21 -15.68
C THR A 30 -0.43 -28.51 -15.80
N SER A 31 0.35 -28.34 -14.72
CA SER A 31 1.82 -28.41 -14.72
C SER A 31 2.48 -27.49 -15.76
N ALA A 32 1.78 -26.43 -16.14
CA ALA A 32 2.23 -25.43 -17.13
C ALA A 32 3.22 -24.43 -16.49
N TYR A 33 4.38 -24.92 -16.04
CA TYR A 33 5.36 -24.13 -15.25
C TYR A 33 5.91 -22.89 -15.97
N TRP A 34 5.73 -22.76 -17.28
CA TRP A 34 6.06 -21.53 -18.01
C TRP A 34 5.26 -20.31 -17.52
N LEU A 35 4.08 -20.52 -16.90
CA LEU A 35 3.29 -19.44 -16.28
C LEU A 35 3.97 -18.83 -15.04
N LEU A 36 4.98 -19.51 -14.46
CA LEU A 36 5.80 -18.92 -13.39
C LEU A 36 6.59 -17.70 -13.87
N VAL A 37 6.94 -17.61 -15.18
CA VAL A 37 7.67 -16.46 -15.74
C VAL A 37 6.87 -15.16 -15.56
N PRO A 38 5.64 -15.02 -16.08
CA PRO A 38 4.85 -13.80 -15.89
C PRO A 38 4.46 -13.58 -14.42
N LEU A 39 4.25 -14.64 -13.61
CA LEU A 39 3.99 -14.52 -12.18
C LEU A 39 5.19 -13.89 -11.45
N THR A 40 6.39 -14.44 -11.65
CA THR A 40 7.61 -13.96 -11.02
C THR A 40 7.91 -12.53 -11.45
N TYR A 41 7.82 -12.23 -12.74
CA TYR A 41 7.96 -10.87 -13.25
C TYR A 41 6.96 -9.92 -12.58
N GLY A 42 5.69 -10.31 -12.51
CA GLY A 42 4.63 -9.49 -11.92
C GLY A 42 4.88 -9.15 -10.44
N PHE A 43 5.40 -10.10 -9.65
CA PHE A 43 5.76 -9.85 -8.26
C PHE A 43 6.96 -8.91 -8.14
N TRP A 44 8.05 -9.16 -8.87
CA TRP A 44 9.23 -8.29 -8.84
C TRP A 44 8.92 -6.88 -9.33
N ALA A 45 8.15 -6.74 -10.41
CA ALA A 45 7.72 -5.44 -10.89
C ALA A 45 6.95 -4.66 -9.80
N ARG A 46 6.05 -5.32 -9.06
CA ARG A 46 5.29 -4.68 -7.97
C ARG A 46 6.15 -4.34 -6.77
N VAL A 47 7.10 -5.19 -6.39
CA VAL A 47 8.01 -4.91 -5.27
C VAL A 47 8.89 -3.69 -5.55
N LEU A 48 9.37 -3.57 -6.79
CA LEU A 48 10.33 -2.53 -7.18
C LEU A 48 9.64 -1.19 -7.48
N THR A 49 8.50 -1.23 -8.17
CA THR A 49 7.87 -0.01 -8.74
C THR A 49 6.40 0.17 -8.37
N GLY A 50 5.86 -0.72 -7.52
CA GLY A 50 4.42 -0.76 -7.27
C GLY A 50 3.63 -1.12 -8.55
N PRO A 51 2.48 -0.49 -8.81
CA PRO A 51 1.62 -0.83 -9.94
C PRO A 51 2.17 -0.39 -11.31
N ARG A 52 3.24 0.44 -11.36
CA ARG A 52 3.66 1.13 -12.58
C ARG A 52 4.19 0.20 -13.68
N LEU A 53 5.07 -0.74 -13.34
CA LEU A 53 5.65 -1.71 -14.30
C LEU A 53 4.93 -3.06 -14.31
N SER A 54 3.96 -3.27 -13.42
CA SER A 54 3.13 -4.47 -13.43
C SER A 54 1.85 -4.20 -14.22
N PRO A 55 1.63 -4.82 -15.40
CA PRO A 55 0.39 -4.67 -16.16
C PRO A 55 -0.85 -5.02 -15.33
N LEU A 56 -0.74 -6.09 -14.53
CA LEU A 56 -1.80 -6.51 -13.61
C LEU A 56 -2.02 -5.48 -12.50
N GLY A 57 -0.94 -4.93 -11.91
CA GLY A 57 -1.03 -3.89 -10.90
C GLY A 57 -1.66 -2.61 -11.44
N TRP A 58 -1.27 -2.21 -12.64
CA TRP A 58 -1.86 -1.07 -13.33
C TRP A 58 -3.36 -1.28 -13.60
N PHE A 59 -3.73 -2.43 -14.18
CA PHE A 59 -5.12 -2.78 -14.44
C PHE A 59 -5.96 -2.80 -13.15
N ALA A 60 -5.46 -3.47 -12.09
CA ALA A 60 -6.15 -3.55 -10.81
C ALA A 60 -6.40 -2.16 -10.20
N THR A 61 -5.41 -1.26 -10.28
CA THR A 61 -5.51 0.08 -9.68
C THR A 61 -6.34 1.05 -10.52
N ARG A 62 -6.17 1.06 -11.85
CA ARG A 62 -6.79 2.04 -12.74
C ARG A 62 -8.16 1.61 -13.27
N VAL A 63 -8.41 0.30 -13.37
CA VAL A 63 -9.62 -0.23 -14.03
C VAL A 63 -10.52 -0.97 -13.05
N ALA A 64 -9.99 -1.90 -12.27
CA ALA A 64 -10.80 -2.76 -11.42
C ALA A 64 -11.21 -2.08 -10.11
N ALA A 65 -10.26 -1.49 -9.38
CA ALA A 65 -10.53 -0.89 -8.08
C ALA A 65 -11.58 0.23 -8.11
N PRO A 66 -11.58 1.18 -9.08
CA PRO A 66 -12.62 2.21 -9.16
C PRO A 66 -14.04 1.65 -9.36
N ARG A 67 -14.16 0.48 -10.02
CA ARG A 67 -15.46 -0.19 -10.23
C ARG A 67 -15.98 -0.91 -8.98
N LEU A 68 -15.10 -1.17 -8.01
CA LEU A 68 -15.46 -1.84 -6.75
C LEU A 68 -15.95 -0.87 -5.65
N GLY A 69 -16.15 0.40 -6.00
CA GLY A 69 -16.63 1.44 -5.10
C GLY A 69 -15.51 2.16 -4.35
N ALA A 70 -15.86 2.90 -3.28
CA ALA A 70 -14.94 3.75 -2.54
C ALA A 70 -13.63 3.02 -2.18
N PRO A 71 -12.45 3.66 -2.34
CA PRO A 71 -11.17 3.07 -2.04
C PRO A 71 -11.01 2.80 -0.54
N ASN A 72 -10.38 1.68 -0.21
CA ASN A 72 -9.95 1.34 1.15
C ASN A 72 -8.43 1.37 1.20
N TYR A 73 -7.86 2.32 1.93
CA TYR A 73 -6.41 2.51 1.97
C TYR A 73 -5.77 1.79 3.15
N VAL A 74 -4.70 1.08 2.86
CA VAL A 74 -3.91 0.33 3.85
C VAL A 74 -2.43 0.74 3.75
N PRO A 75 -1.65 0.56 4.84
CA PRO A 75 -0.23 0.87 4.85
C PRO A 75 0.55 0.18 3.72
N GLY A 76 1.43 0.92 3.05
CA GLY A 76 2.27 0.41 1.96
C GLY A 76 3.33 -0.59 2.37
N PRO A 77 4.13 -0.34 3.45
CA PRO A 77 5.25 -1.20 3.83
C PRO A 77 4.89 -2.68 4.06
N PRO A 78 3.84 -3.06 4.83
CA PRO A 78 3.42 -4.44 4.97
C PRO A 78 2.98 -5.08 3.64
N LYS A 79 2.31 -4.32 2.77
CA LYS A 79 1.90 -4.81 1.45
C LYS A 79 3.09 -5.03 0.52
N ARG A 80 4.09 -4.14 0.57
CA ARG A 80 5.34 -4.34 -0.17
C ARG A 80 6.09 -5.59 0.30
N PHE A 81 6.15 -5.82 1.62
CA PHE A 81 6.72 -7.02 2.20
C PHE A 81 6.00 -8.29 1.72
N ALA A 82 4.66 -8.29 1.72
CA ALA A 82 3.86 -9.39 1.22
C ALA A 82 4.15 -9.68 -0.27
N GLN A 83 4.30 -8.66 -1.11
CA GLN A 83 4.71 -8.82 -2.50
C GLN A 83 6.14 -9.39 -2.61
N GLY A 84 7.05 -9.00 -1.71
CA GLY A 84 8.40 -9.57 -1.61
C GLY A 84 8.40 -11.06 -1.28
N MET A 85 7.54 -11.49 -0.35
CA MET A 85 7.33 -12.91 -0.08
C MET A 85 6.83 -13.65 -1.32
N GLY A 86 5.82 -13.10 -2.03
CA GLY A 86 5.33 -13.68 -3.28
C GLY A 86 6.43 -13.79 -4.35
N ALA A 87 7.30 -12.77 -4.47
CA ALA A 87 8.46 -12.81 -5.36
C ALA A 87 9.45 -13.92 -4.98
N ALA A 88 9.72 -14.10 -3.68
CA ALA A 88 10.60 -15.18 -3.20
C ALA A 88 10.00 -16.57 -3.50
N PHE A 89 8.71 -16.77 -3.21
CA PHE A 89 8.02 -18.04 -3.51
C PHE A 89 8.02 -18.37 -5.01
N THR A 90 7.66 -17.40 -5.86
CA THR A 90 7.62 -17.64 -7.31
C THR A 90 9.01 -17.83 -7.91
N THR A 91 10.02 -17.13 -7.40
CA THR A 91 11.42 -17.34 -7.83
C THR A 91 11.92 -18.73 -7.42
N ALA A 92 11.67 -19.15 -6.17
CA ALA A 92 12.03 -20.48 -5.70
C ALA A 92 11.30 -21.59 -6.49
N ALA A 93 10.00 -21.40 -6.77
CA ALA A 93 9.22 -22.31 -7.61
C ALA A 93 9.77 -22.39 -9.03
N SER A 94 10.18 -21.26 -9.61
CA SER A 94 10.78 -21.23 -10.95
C SER A 94 12.11 -21.99 -10.98
N ILE A 95 12.97 -21.79 -9.97
CA ILE A 95 14.25 -22.51 -9.86
C ILE A 95 14.00 -24.04 -9.68
N ALA A 96 13.06 -24.42 -8.82
CA ALA A 96 12.68 -25.80 -8.60
C ALA A 96 12.16 -26.47 -9.89
N ALA A 97 11.32 -25.77 -10.66
CA ALA A 97 10.78 -26.24 -11.93
C ALA A 97 11.92 -26.46 -12.96
N LEU A 98 12.85 -25.52 -13.07
CA LEU A 98 14.01 -25.62 -13.96
C LEU A 98 14.95 -26.77 -13.54
N ALA A 99 15.04 -27.06 -12.26
CA ALA A 99 15.81 -28.20 -11.74
C ALA A 99 15.05 -29.55 -11.86
N GLY A 100 13.84 -29.57 -12.40
CA GLY A 100 13.02 -30.78 -12.50
C GLY A 100 12.40 -31.25 -11.17
N ALA A 101 12.48 -30.46 -10.11
CA ALA A 101 11.93 -30.76 -8.79
C ALA A 101 10.42 -30.40 -8.73
N THR A 102 9.59 -31.15 -9.47
CA THR A 102 8.15 -30.88 -9.66
C THR A 102 7.40 -30.82 -8.33
N THR A 103 7.67 -31.77 -7.41
CA THR A 103 7.01 -31.79 -6.08
C THR A 103 7.28 -30.49 -5.30
N ALA A 104 8.54 -30.02 -5.31
CA ALA A 104 8.87 -28.76 -4.62
C ALA A 104 8.18 -27.56 -5.28
N THR A 105 8.11 -27.55 -6.60
CA THR A 105 7.38 -26.53 -7.38
C THR A 105 5.89 -26.52 -6.99
N ASP A 106 5.26 -27.66 -6.95
CA ASP A 106 3.83 -27.80 -6.64
C ASP A 106 3.51 -27.41 -5.19
N VAL A 107 4.38 -27.73 -4.23
CA VAL A 107 4.24 -27.30 -2.84
C VAL A 107 4.33 -25.78 -2.73
N LEU A 108 5.31 -25.15 -3.38
CA LEU A 108 5.47 -23.68 -3.37
C LEU A 108 4.29 -22.98 -4.05
N LEU A 109 3.80 -23.52 -5.17
CA LEU A 109 2.60 -23.01 -5.84
C LEU A 109 1.35 -23.17 -4.97
N GLY A 110 1.19 -24.32 -4.29
CA GLY A 110 0.08 -24.55 -3.37
C GLY A 110 0.06 -23.55 -2.22
N MET A 111 1.23 -23.28 -1.62
CA MET A 111 1.36 -22.24 -0.60
C MET A 111 0.98 -20.84 -1.14
N LEU A 112 1.41 -20.52 -2.36
CA LEU A 112 1.06 -19.27 -3.01
C LEU A 112 -0.45 -19.15 -3.27
N VAL A 113 -1.10 -20.24 -3.74
CA VAL A 113 -2.55 -20.30 -3.97
C VAL A 113 -3.30 -20.04 -2.66
N ILE A 114 -2.90 -20.69 -1.57
CA ILE A 114 -3.52 -20.48 -0.25
C ILE A 114 -3.35 -19.04 0.20
N ALA A 115 -2.14 -18.49 0.16
CA ALA A 115 -1.87 -17.14 0.59
C ALA A 115 -2.64 -16.09 -0.24
N ALA A 116 -2.64 -16.24 -1.56
CA ALA A 116 -3.36 -15.34 -2.47
C ALA A 116 -4.88 -15.49 -2.34
N GLY A 117 -5.38 -16.69 -2.08
CA GLY A 117 -6.79 -16.98 -1.82
C GLY A 117 -7.29 -16.31 -0.53
N LEU A 118 -6.53 -16.41 0.57
CA LEU A 118 -6.85 -15.75 1.82
C LEU A 118 -6.90 -14.22 1.65
N GLU A 119 -5.97 -13.65 0.92
CA GLU A 119 -5.97 -12.21 0.67
C GLU A 119 -7.11 -11.78 -0.24
N SER A 120 -7.40 -12.53 -1.32
CA SER A 120 -8.44 -12.17 -2.28
C SER A 120 -9.85 -12.31 -1.70
N ILE A 121 -10.13 -13.44 -1.03
CA ILE A 121 -11.47 -13.79 -0.56
C ILE A 121 -11.75 -13.14 0.81
N PHE A 122 -10.85 -13.35 1.77
CA PHE A 122 -11.05 -12.96 3.16
C PHE A 122 -10.37 -11.62 3.53
N ALA A 123 -9.65 -10.99 2.61
CA ALA A 123 -8.82 -9.80 2.88
C ALA A 123 -7.71 -10.05 3.94
N ILE A 124 -7.37 -11.32 4.19
CA ILE A 124 -6.32 -11.71 5.14
C ILE A 124 -4.99 -11.75 4.42
N CYS A 125 -4.15 -10.75 4.66
CA CYS A 125 -2.80 -10.69 4.10
C CYS A 125 -1.80 -11.38 5.03
N LEU A 126 -1.41 -12.64 4.72
CA LEU A 126 -0.41 -13.37 5.52
C LEU A 126 0.90 -12.61 5.66
N GLY A 127 1.38 -11.98 4.58
CA GLY A 127 2.59 -11.17 4.62
C GLY A 127 2.49 -9.99 5.58
N CYS A 128 1.31 -9.36 5.69
CA CYS A 128 1.08 -8.29 6.65
C CYS A 128 1.13 -8.81 8.10
N HIS A 129 0.63 -10.02 8.35
CA HIS A 129 0.70 -10.64 9.68
C HIS A 129 2.15 -11.02 10.05
N VAL A 130 2.90 -11.58 9.11
CA VAL A 130 4.34 -11.86 9.29
C VAL A 130 5.11 -10.57 9.54
N PHE A 131 4.83 -9.51 8.79
CA PHE A 131 5.44 -8.20 8.99
C PHE A 131 5.14 -7.65 10.39
N ALA A 132 3.89 -7.74 10.85
CA ALA A 132 3.50 -7.32 12.20
C ALA A 132 4.21 -8.15 13.30
N LEU A 133 4.41 -9.45 13.07
CA LEU A 133 5.17 -10.31 13.97
C LEU A 133 6.65 -9.91 14.03
N LEU A 134 7.26 -9.61 12.89
CA LEU A 134 8.66 -9.12 12.81
C LEU A 134 8.83 -7.78 13.55
N MET A 135 7.85 -6.89 13.47
CA MET A 135 7.86 -5.65 14.25
C MET A 135 7.78 -5.92 15.75
N ARG A 136 6.89 -6.84 16.18
CA ARG A 136 6.79 -7.24 17.60
C ARG A 136 8.07 -7.88 18.12
N ALA A 137 8.80 -8.59 17.27
CA ALA A 137 10.09 -9.19 17.57
C ALA A 137 11.26 -8.16 17.56
N GLY A 138 11.00 -6.89 17.29
CA GLY A 138 12.03 -5.84 17.23
C GLY A 138 12.95 -5.89 16.00
N LEU A 139 12.64 -6.75 15.01
CA LEU A 139 13.46 -6.89 13.80
C LEU A 139 13.20 -5.79 12.77
N VAL A 140 12.07 -5.10 12.89
CA VAL A 140 11.69 -3.97 12.03
C VAL A 140 11.55 -2.72 12.90
N PRO A 141 12.21 -1.59 12.55
CA PRO A 141 12.18 -0.37 13.35
C PRO A 141 10.76 0.20 13.49
N GLU A 142 10.43 0.72 14.67
CA GLU A 142 9.14 1.35 14.95
C GLU A 142 8.84 2.58 14.10
N SER A 143 9.87 3.24 13.55
CA SER A 143 9.70 4.37 12.63
C SER A 143 8.88 4.04 11.38
N ILE A 144 8.92 2.78 10.92
CA ILE A 144 8.08 2.29 9.83
C ILE A 144 6.63 2.08 10.30
N CYS A 145 6.44 1.89 11.60
CA CYS A 145 5.15 1.63 12.24
C CYS A 145 4.34 2.91 12.50
N LEU A 146 4.98 4.08 12.65
CA LEU A 146 4.29 5.35 12.88
C LEU A 146 3.36 5.70 11.71
N GLU A 147 3.81 5.55 10.47
CA GLU A 147 2.95 5.72 9.29
C GLU A 147 1.81 4.69 9.22
N CYS A 148 2.05 3.46 9.72
CA CYS A 148 1.02 2.42 9.77
C CYS A 148 -0.04 2.72 10.83
N SER A 149 0.34 3.24 12.00
CA SER A 149 -0.58 3.54 13.10
C SER A 149 -1.49 4.71 12.76
N ASP A 150 -0.99 5.72 12.05
CA ASP A 150 -1.79 6.88 11.65
C ASP A 150 -2.87 6.52 10.63
N LEU A 151 -2.56 5.66 9.66
CA LEU A 151 -3.55 5.16 8.70
C LEU A 151 -4.60 4.28 9.37
N TYR A 152 -4.20 3.42 10.32
CA TYR A 152 -5.13 2.60 11.09
C TYR A 152 -6.03 3.46 11.98
N ARG A 153 -5.50 4.47 12.65
CA ARG A 153 -6.28 5.42 13.45
C ARG A 153 -7.28 6.17 12.62
N ARG A 154 -6.89 6.69 11.45
CA ARG A 154 -7.81 7.35 10.51
C ARG A 154 -8.94 6.44 10.05
N GLN A 155 -8.68 5.16 9.77
CA GLN A 155 -9.73 4.19 9.43
C GLN A 155 -10.70 3.93 10.58
N VAL A 156 -10.19 3.77 11.80
CA VAL A 156 -11.01 3.56 13.00
C VAL A 156 -11.86 4.79 13.29
N ASP A 157 -11.30 5.99 13.16
CA ASP A 157 -12.01 7.25 13.37
C ASP A 157 -13.08 7.47 12.30
N THR A 158 -12.81 7.11 11.04
CA THR A 158 -13.81 7.16 9.96
C THR A 158 -14.93 6.14 10.17
N ALA A 159 -14.61 4.92 10.61
CA ALA A 159 -15.59 3.89 10.94
C ALA A 159 -16.45 4.28 12.17
N ALA A 160 -15.89 5.04 13.10
CA ALA A 160 -16.57 5.57 14.27
C ALA A 160 -17.34 6.87 14.01
N GLY A 161 -17.36 7.39 12.76
CA GLY A 161 -18.03 8.64 12.38
C GLY A 161 -17.45 9.90 13.03
N ARG A 162 -16.19 9.82 13.50
CA ARG A 162 -15.53 10.94 14.21
C ARG A 162 -14.69 11.84 13.33
N VAL A 163 -14.38 11.42 12.14
CA VAL A 163 -13.63 12.21 11.16
C VAL A 163 -14.44 12.23 9.88
N ASP A 164 -14.77 13.40 9.39
CA ASP A 164 -15.26 13.56 8.03
C ASP A 164 -14.26 12.87 7.11
N ALA A 165 -14.74 11.90 6.36
CA ALA A 165 -13.91 11.08 5.50
C ALA A 165 -13.04 11.99 4.65
N LEU A 166 -11.73 11.98 4.89
CA LEU A 166 -10.76 12.53 3.97
C LEU A 166 -10.85 11.67 2.71
N ASP A 167 -11.64 12.14 1.78
CA ASP A 167 -11.80 11.59 0.44
C ASP A 167 -10.47 11.82 -0.29
N LEU A 168 -9.56 10.84 -0.18
CA LEU A 168 -8.17 10.96 -0.65
C LEU A 168 -8.06 11.14 -2.17
N ASP A 169 -9.13 10.92 -2.92
CA ASP A 169 -9.18 11.19 -4.38
C ASP A 169 -9.71 12.60 -4.71
N GLY A 170 -10.50 13.21 -3.82
CA GLY A 170 -10.95 14.62 -3.93
C GLY A 170 -10.08 15.59 -3.14
N ASP A 171 -9.43 15.10 -2.07
CA ASP A 171 -8.83 15.96 -1.04
C ASP A 171 -7.33 16.22 -1.21
N LEU A 172 -6.62 15.54 -2.09
CA LEU A 172 -5.24 16.00 -2.43
C LEU A 172 -5.30 17.33 -3.15
N VAL A 173 -6.36 17.59 -3.93
CA VAL A 173 -6.60 18.88 -4.58
C VAL A 173 -7.16 19.88 -3.54
N ALA A 174 -8.14 19.48 -2.73
CA ALA A 174 -8.70 20.34 -1.68
C ALA A 174 -7.72 20.62 -0.53
N GLN A 175 -6.81 19.68 -0.21
CA GLN A 175 -5.76 19.88 0.78
C GLN A 175 -4.67 20.81 0.27
N THR A 176 -4.26 20.73 -0.99
CA THR A 176 -3.38 21.73 -1.61
C THR A 176 -4.02 23.11 -1.63
N ASP A 177 -5.31 23.22 -1.90
CA ASP A 177 -6.04 24.47 -1.88
C ASP A 177 -6.21 25.02 -0.45
N ARG A 178 -6.44 24.17 0.56
CA ARG A 178 -6.48 24.57 1.98
C ARG A 178 -5.11 24.99 2.50
N PHE A 179 -4.03 24.27 2.15
CA PHE A 179 -2.67 24.67 2.51
C PHE A 179 -2.26 25.95 1.80
N ALA A 180 -2.68 26.17 0.56
CA ALA A 180 -2.49 27.43 -0.16
C ALA A 180 -3.29 28.57 0.50
N ALA A 181 -4.52 28.32 0.93
CA ALA A 181 -5.37 29.29 1.62
C ALA A 181 -4.83 29.66 3.01
N VAL A 182 -4.39 28.64 3.81
CA VAL A 182 -3.77 28.89 5.13
C VAL A 182 -2.45 29.66 4.98
N ARG A 183 -1.63 29.35 3.98
CA ARG A 183 -0.39 30.06 3.72
C ARG A 183 -0.64 31.48 3.22
N ALA A 184 -1.71 31.71 2.45
CA ALA A 184 -2.13 33.05 2.02
C ALA A 184 -2.66 33.89 3.19
N GLU A 185 -3.35 33.26 4.14
CA GLU A 185 -3.82 33.89 5.37
C GLU A 185 -2.66 34.22 6.31
N GLU A 186 -1.68 33.34 6.51
CA GLU A 186 -0.45 33.61 7.25
C GLU A 186 0.33 34.77 6.62
N HIS A 187 0.46 34.80 5.31
CA HIS A 187 1.13 35.90 4.61
C HIS A 187 0.35 37.21 4.68
N ARG A 188 -0.98 37.16 4.78
CA ARG A 188 -1.83 38.29 4.99
C ARG A 188 -1.71 38.88 6.42
N LEU A 189 -1.55 37.96 7.42
CA LEU A 189 -1.35 38.35 8.82
C LEU A 189 0.06 38.97 9.05
N GLU A 190 1.05 38.51 8.28
CA GLU A 190 2.42 39.08 8.31
C GLU A 190 2.49 40.47 7.68
N LEU A 191 1.58 40.81 6.75
CA LEU A 191 1.46 42.10 6.08
C LEU A 191 0.60 43.12 6.86
N VAL A 192 -0.07 42.70 7.94
CA VAL A 192 -0.70 43.64 8.86
C VAL A 192 0.40 44.26 9.72
N GLU A 193 0.90 45.41 9.26
CA GLU A 193 1.84 46.21 10.02
C GLU A 193 1.30 46.45 11.44
N VAL A 194 2.04 45.96 12.44
CA VAL A 194 1.83 46.33 13.82
C VAL A 194 2.01 47.81 13.90
N PRO A 195 0.98 48.62 14.28
CA PRO A 195 1.15 50.05 14.40
C PRO A 195 2.26 50.33 15.42
N PRO A 196 3.14 51.32 15.17
CA PRO A 196 4.24 51.65 16.08
C PRO A 196 3.67 51.96 17.46
N VAL A 197 4.19 51.26 18.46
CA VAL A 197 3.89 51.55 19.89
C VAL A 197 4.35 52.98 20.14
N VAL A 198 3.42 53.91 20.26
CA VAL A 198 3.72 55.29 20.68
C VAL A 198 4.17 55.20 22.14
N PRO A 199 5.40 55.61 22.48
CA PRO A 199 5.82 55.63 23.86
C PRO A 199 4.97 56.67 24.61
N GLU A 200 4.22 56.22 25.60
CA GLU A 200 3.48 57.07 26.52
C GLU A 200 4.46 57.98 27.20
N ALA A 201 4.35 59.27 26.90
CA ALA A 201 5.17 60.32 27.48
C ALA A 201 4.98 60.31 29.00
N ALA A 202 6.09 60.03 29.70
CA ALA A 202 6.17 60.17 31.15
C ALA A 202 5.80 61.61 31.54
N ASP A 203 4.59 61.78 32.05
CA ASP A 203 4.20 63.02 32.67
C ASP A 203 4.92 63.14 34.03
N ARG A 204 5.87 64.04 34.07
CA ARG A 204 6.51 64.45 35.30
C ARG A 204 5.68 65.58 35.88
N GLN A 205 5.16 65.38 37.06
CA GLN A 205 5.15 66.40 38.14
C GLN A 205 5.16 65.74 39.50
#